data_81038123cc2348d4822817d7cc85f211
#
_entry.id   81038123cc2348d4822817d7cc85f211
#
_cell.length_a   1.000
_cell.length_b   1.000
_cell.length_c   1.000
_cell.angle_alpha   90.00
_cell.angle_beta   90.00
_cell.angle_gamma   90.00
#
_symmetry.space_group_name_H-M   'P 1'
#
loop_
_entity.id
_entity.type
_entity.pdbx_description
1 polymer ?
#
loop_
_entity_poly.entity_id
_entity_poly.type
_entity_poly.pdbx_seq_one_letter_code
_entity_poly.pdbx_strand_id
1 'polypeptide(L)'
;MSLEPRMRAALEAAFKPNHLEIINESNLHAGHNPEAAQTNDTHYRLIISADALAGKSRVNQHREINAALKFAFDEGLHALAIEVK
;
A
#
# COMPACT_ATOMS: atom_id res chain seq x y z
N MET A 1 10.00 11.37 5.96
CA MET A 1 10.37 10.26 5.06
C MET A 1 9.13 9.58 4.53
N SER A 2 9.18 9.20 3.27
CA SER A 2 8.05 8.55 2.62
C SER A 2 7.86 7.13 3.13
N LEU A 3 6.62 6.70 3.23
CA LEU A 3 6.29 5.31 3.58
C LEU A 3 6.53 4.35 2.42
N GLU A 4 6.52 4.85 1.20
CA GLU A 4 6.56 3.99 0.01
C GLU A 4 7.76 3.03 -0.02
N PRO A 5 9.00 3.47 0.18
CA PRO A 5 10.14 2.53 0.14
C PRO A 5 10.04 1.45 1.22
N ARG A 6 9.53 1.81 2.37
CA ARG A 6 9.37 0.86 3.48
C ARG A 6 8.24 -0.13 3.20
N MET A 7 7.14 0.35 2.61
CA MET A 7 6.04 -0.52 2.21
C MET A 7 6.50 -1.50 1.14
N ARG A 8 7.26 -1.00 0.16
CA ARG A 8 7.81 -1.86 -0.90
C ARG A 8 8.70 -2.94 -0.32
N ALA A 9 9.62 -2.57 0.57
CA ALA A 9 10.52 -3.54 1.19
C ALA A 9 9.74 -4.60 1.98
N ALA A 10 8.72 -4.19 2.72
CA ALA A 10 7.90 -5.12 3.50
C ALA A 10 7.15 -6.10 2.61
N LEU A 11 6.59 -5.62 1.50
CA LEU A 11 5.84 -6.46 0.58
C LEU A 11 6.76 -7.42 -0.18
N GLU A 12 7.94 -6.95 -0.57
CA GLU A 12 8.91 -7.81 -1.24
C GLU A 12 9.41 -8.91 -0.32
N ALA A 13 9.64 -8.59 0.94
CA ALA A 13 10.08 -9.57 1.92
C ALA A 13 8.98 -10.59 2.23
N ALA A 14 7.74 -10.14 2.31
CA ALA A 14 6.62 -11.00 2.71
C ALA A 14 6.14 -11.90 1.57
N PHE A 15 6.09 -11.40 0.34
CA PHE A 15 5.43 -12.09 -0.76
C PHE A 15 6.30 -12.37 -1.97
N LYS A 16 7.44 -11.73 -2.10
CA LYS A 16 8.34 -11.85 -3.26
C LYS A 16 7.56 -11.70 -4.57
N PRO A 17 6.88 -10.57 -4.77
CA PRO A 17 5.96 -10.42 -5.89
C PRO A 17 6.66 -10.42 -7.25
N ASN A 18 5.96 -10.94 -8.24
CA ASN A 18 6.38 -10.88 -9.64
C ASN A 18 6.19 -9.47 -10.19
N HIS A 19 5.18 -8.76 -9.70
CA HIS A 19 4.89 -7.41 -10.09
C HIS A 19 4.42 -6.63 -8.85
N LEU A 20 4.94 -5.43 -8.69
CA LEU A 20 4.57 -4.57 -7.56
C LEU A 20 4.60 -3.12 -7.97
N GLU A 21 3.45 -2.46 -7.86
CA GLU A 21 3.33 -1.02 -8.06
C GLU A 21 2.74 -0.41 -6.81
N ILE A 22 3.34 0.67 -6.35
CA ILE A 22 2.83 1.43 -5.22
C ILE A 22 2.66 2.86 -5.72
N ILE A 23 1.43 3.34 -5.73
CA ILE A 23 1.10 4.66 -6.26
C ILE A 23 0.62 5.53 -5.10
N ASN A 24 1.31 6.65 -4.90
CA ASN A 24 0.91 7.60 -3.88
C ASN A 24 -0.21 8.47 -4.45
N GLU A 25 -1.42 8.30 -3.92
CA GLU A 25 -2.59 9.04 -4.35
C GLU A 25 -2.94 10.20 -3.42
N SER A 26 -2.09 10.48 -2.45
CA SER A 26 -2.34 11.58 -1.52
C SER A 26 -2.50 12.91 -2.25
N ASN A 27 -1.77 13.11 -3.33
CA ASN A 27 -1.82 14.34 -4.11
C ASN A 27 -3.15 14.57 -4.82
N LEU A 28 -3.93 13.52 -5.02
CA LEU A 28 -5.25 13.65 -5.65
C LEU A 28 -6.21 14.50 -4.78
N HIS A 29 -5.93 14.56 -3.49
CA HIS A 29 -6.75 15.30 -2.54
C HIS A 29 -6.17 16.67 -2.22
N ALA A 30 -4.92 16.91 -2.55
CA ALA A 30 -4.20 18.13 -2.18
C ALA A 30 -4.71 19.37 -2.88
N GLY A 31 -5.36 19.22 -4.04
CA GLY A 31 -5.87 20.34 -4.81
C GLY A 31 -6.99 21.11 -4.10
N HIS A 32 -7.60 20.51 -3.12
CA HIS A 32 -8.72 21.12 -2.39
C HIS A 32 -8.32 21.73 -1.05
N ASN A 33 -7.15 21.37 -0.56
CA ASN A 33 -6.69 21.81 0.75
C ASN A 33 -5.16 21.84 0.79
N PRO A 34 -4.57 23.05 0.81
CA PRO A 34 -3.11 23.17 0.82
C PRO A 34 -2.46 22.50 2.02
N GLU A 35 -3.14 22.39 3.15
CA GLU A 35 -2.60 21.70 4.31
C GLU A 35 -2.49 20.20 4.07
N ALA A 36 -3.41 19.64 3.32
CA ALA A 36 -3.37 18.22 2.97
C ALA A 36 -2.17 17.90 2.07
N ALA A 37 -1.69 18.86 1.30
CA ALA A 37 -0.54 18.67 0.45
C ALA A 37 0.74 18.40 1.24
N GLN A 38 0.77 18.74 2.53
CA GLN A 38 1.91 18.51 3.40
C GLN A 38 1.95 17.06 3.93
N THR A 39 0.82 16.35 3.81
CA THR A 39 0.70 14.98 4.30
C THR A 39 0.80 14.04 3.11
N ASN A 40 2.02 13.58 2.81
CA ASN A 40 2.29 12.87 1.57
C ASN A 40 2.07 11.36 1.63
N ASP A 41 1.74 10.81 2.80
CA ASP A 41 1.69 9.37 2.99
C ASP A 41 0.35 8.92 3.58
N THR A 42 -0.76 9.46 3.08
CA THR A 42 -2.08 9.15 3.63
C THR A 42 -2.89 8.20 2.76
N HIS A 43 -2.70 8.25 1.45
CA HIS A 43 -3.50 7.46 0.52
C HIS A 43 -2.60 6.80 -0.52
N TYR A 44 -2.66 5.48 -0.58
CA TYR A 44 -1.87 4.71 -1.55
C TYR A 44 -2.73 3.72 -2.30
N ARG A 45 -2.33 3.43 -3.53
CA ARG A 45 -2.88 2.32 -4.31
C ARG A 45 -1.78 1.29 -4.49
N LEU A 46 -2.11 0.04 -4.23
CA LEU A 46 -1.18 -1.08 -4.36
C LEU A 46 -1.68 -2.01 -5.45
N ILE A 47 -0.80 -2.30 -6.40
CA ILE A 47 -1.06 -3.31 -7.42
C ILE A 47 0.02 -4.37 -7.29
N ILE A 48 -0.38 -5.60 -6.98
CA ILE A 48 0.57 -6.66 -6.67
C ILE A 48 0.17 -7.97 -7.32
N SER A 49 1.18 -8.69 -7.82
CA SER A 49 1.02 -10.04 -8.33
C SER A 49 2.10 -10.91 -7.70
N ALA A 50 1.70 -11.93 -6.95
CA ALA A 50 2.64 -12.80 -6.25
C ALA A 50 2.09 -14.21 -6.15
N ASP A 51 2.97 -15.20 -6.33
CA ASP A 51 2.58 -16.60 -6.20
C ASP A 51 2.09 -16.90 -4.78
N ALA A 52 2.65 -16.21 -3.79
CA ALA A 52 2.23 -16.38 -2.39
C ALA A 52 0.78 -15.99 -2.16
N LEU A 53 0.20 -15.16 -3.03
CA LEU A 53 -1.19 -14.73 -2.94
C LEU A 53 -2.11 -15.47 -3.89
N ALA A 54 -1.55 -16.16 -4.89
CA ALA A 54 -2.33 -16.85 -5.89
C ALA A 54 -3.14 -17.98 -5.25
N GLY A 55 -4.40 -18.11 -5.67
CA GLY A 55 -5.27 -19.16 -5.16
C GLY A 55 -5.93 -18.84 -3.82
N LYS A 56 -5.59 -17.74 -3.19
CA LYS A 56 -6.23 -17.33 -1.95
C LYS A 56 -7.46 -16.48 -2.23
N SER A 57 -8.41 -16.50 -1.30
CA SER A 57 -9.59 -15.65 -1.43
C SER A 57 -9.19 -14.19 -1.33
N ARG A 58 -10.03 -13.30 -1.90
CA ARG A 58 -9.77 -11.87 -1.82
C ARG A 58 -9.62 -11.41 -0.36
N VAL A 59 -10.46 -11.92 0.52
CA VAL A 59 -10.40 -11.56 1.94
C VAL A 59 -9.04 -11.93 2.53
N ASN A 60 -8.56 -13.14 2.26
CA ASN A 60 -7.27 -13.58 2.79
C ASN A 60 -6.11 -12.82 2.17
N GLN A 61 -6.16 -12.53 0.87
CA GLN A 61 -5.14 -11.71 0.22
C GLN A 61 -5.02 -10.35 0.89
N HIS A 62 -6.15 -9.68 1.11
CA HIS A 62 -6.17 -8.37 1.72
C HIS A 62 -5.71 -8.42 3.18
N ARG A 63 -6.09 -9.46 3.92
CA ARG A 63 -5.66 -9.63 5.31
C ARG A 63 -4.14 -9.74 5.41
N GLU A 64 -3.54 -10.53 4.54
CA GLU A 64 -2.10 -10.74 4.59
C GLU A 64 -1.35 -9.48 4.20
N ILE A 65 -1.85 -8.75 3.19
CA ILE A 65 -1.24 -7.49 2.78
C ILE A 65 -1.36 -6.45 3.90
N ASN A 66 -2.53 -6.34 4.51
CA ASN A 66 -2.73 -5.39 5.61
C ASN A 66 -1.86 -5.73 6.80
N ALA A 67 -1.68 -7.01 7.09
CA ALA A 67 -0.80 -7.43 8.18
C ALA A 67 0.66 -7.03 7.91
N ALA A 68 1.11 -7.21 6.66
CA ALA A 68 2.47 -6.84 6.28
C ALA A 68 2.69 -5.32 6.34
N LEU A 69 1.63 -4.55 6.13
CA LEU A 69 1.70 -3.09 6.11
C LEU A 69 1.16 -2.42 7.38
N LYS A 70 0.95 -3.20 8.44
CA LYS A 70 0.41 -2.67 9.68
C LYS A 70 1.23 -1.47 10.19
N PHE A 71 2.54 -1.53 10.06
CA PHE A 71 3.41 -0.43 10.50
C PHE A 71 3.05 0.88 9.81
N ALA A 72 2.67 0.81 8.53
CA ALA A 72 2.34 2.01 7.77
C ALA A 72 1.06 2.65 8.29
N PHE A 73 0.06 1.83 8.63
CA PHE A 73 -1.18 2.34 9.22
C PHE A 73 -0.91 2.96 10.60
N ASP A 74 -0.01 2.36 11.36
CA ASP A 74 0.37 2.89 12.67
C ASP A 74 1.09 4.24 12.54
N GLU A 75 1.74 4.49 11.40
CA GLU A 75 2.49 5.71 11.17
C GLU A 75 1.71 6.79 10.42
N GLY A 76 0.45 6.54 10.13
CA GLY A 76 -0.40 7.58 9.56
C GLY A 76 -1.03 7.27 8.21
N LEU A 77 -0.77 6.10 7.64
CA LEU A 77 -1.47 5.70 6.41
C LEU A 77 -2.96 5.62 6.69
N HIS A 78 -3.76 6.31 5.90
CA HIS A 78 -5.19 6.45 6.12
C HIS A 78 -5.99 5.46 5.29
N ALA A 79 -5.64 5.32 4.03
CA ALA A 79 -6.37 4.47 3.10
C ALA A 79 -5.39 3.76 2.15
N LEU A 80 -5.70 2.51 1.88
CA LEU A 80 -4.92 1.69 0.95
C LEU A 80 -5.89 0.96 0.02
N ALA A 81 -5.83 1.29 -1.26
CA ALA A 81 -6.56 0.54 -2.27
C ALA A 81 -5.67 -0.62 -2.72
N ILE A 82 -6.20 -1.83 -2.69
CA ILE A 82 -5.43 -3.04 -3.01
C ILE A 82 -6.01 -3.70 -4.23
N GLU A 83 -5.15 -3.94 -5.21
CA GLU A 83 -5.51 -4.67 -6.42
C GLU A 83 -4.52 -5.83 -6.56
N VAL A 84 -5.03 -7.06 -6.48
CA VAL A 84 -4.23 -8.26 -6.63
C VAL A 84 -4.49 -8.84 -8.01
N LYS A 85 -3.42 -9.04 -8.77
CA LYS A 85 -3.51 -9.56 -10.14
C LYS A 85 -3.09 -11.00 -10.24
#